data_d67bd3c050ae7e5879ec3d9da4fcf486
#
_entry.id   d67bd3c050ae7e5879ec3d9da4fcf486
#
_cell.length_a   1.000
_cell.length_b   1.000
_cell.length_c   1.000
_cell.angle_alpha   90.00
_cell.angle_beta   90.00
_cell.angle_gamma   90.00
#
_symmetry.space_group_name_H-M   'P 1'
#
loop_
_entity.id
_entity.type
_entity.pdbx_description
1 polymer ?
#
loop_
_entity_poly.entity_id
_entity_poly.type
_entity_poly.pdbx_seq_one_letter_code
_entity_poly.pdbx_strand_id
1 'polypeptide(L)'
;MKFRLLIASVILTSSSHAWAAEVSLPDALAQGAQNSPRISQARALAQAAEARARQAGVSPNPEISLEVENFAGTGPYRDTRSAETTLALSQRIELGGKRSARVAVASSERDFALLSLRRAEADLARDIRVGHAELRAAEDRAVLARDNVGQARELARTARLLVDVGRDPPLRQLRAEALLALHDQVMRSVRAG
;
A
#
# COMPACT_ATOMS: atom_id res chain seq x y z
N MET A 1 -36.04 -30.85 -48.28
CA MET A 1 -36.07 -31.21 -46.86
C MET A 1 -34.69 -30.98 -46.29
N LYS A 2 -34.47 -29.87 -45.54
CA LYS A 2 -33.17 -29.51 -44.91
C LYS A 2 -33.37 -29.55 -43.40
N PHE A 3 -32.83 -30.57 -42.73
CA PHE A 3 -32.79 -30.70 -41.27
C PHE A 3 -31.76 -29.76 -40.69
N ARG A 4 -32.15 -28.78 -39.87
CA ARG A 4 -31.28 -27.94 -39.05
C ARG A 4 -31.20 -28.55 -37.66
N LEU A 5 -30.03 -29.13 -37.33
CA LEU A 5 -29.68 -29.50 -35.96
C LEU A 5 -29.36 -28.25 -35.14
N LEU A 6 -30.16 -27.98 -34.12
CA LEU A 6 -29.90 -27.01 -33.07
C LEU A 6 -29.05 -27.70 -31.98
N ILE A 7 -27.76 -27.35 -31.89
CA ILE A 7 -26.90 -27.77 -30.78
C ILE A 7 -27.09 -26.73 -29.67
N ALA A 8 -27.79 -27.13 -28.62
CA ALA A 8 -27.88 -26.33 -27.38
C ALA A 8 -26.61 -26.52 -26.56
N SER A 9 -25.73 -25.52 -26.55
CA SER A 9 -24.57 -25.48 -25.66
C SER A 9 -25.02 -25.15 -24.23
N VAL A 10 -25.00 -26.13 -23.36
CA VAL A 10 -25.15 -25.93 -21.90
C VAL A 10 -23.83 -25.41 -21.37
N ILE A 11 -23.77 -24.09 -21.07
CA ILE A 11 -22.66 -23.48 -20.35
C ILE A 11 -22.83 -23.82 -18.87
N LEU A 12 -22.06 -24.81 -18.39
CA LEU A 12 -21.91 -25.12 -16.98
C LEU A 12 -21.05 -24.01 -16.36
N THR A 13 -21.67 -23.01 -15.75
CA THR A 13 -20.96 -22.04 -14.89
C THR A 13 -20.60 -22.72 -13.57
N SER A 14 -19.40 -23.27 -13.51
CA SER A 14 -18.79 -23.72 -12.26
C SER A 14 -18.52 -22.50 -11.39
N SER A 15 -19.42 -22.21 -10.46
CA SER A 15 -19.19 -21.25 -9.36
C SER A 15 -18.10 -21.85 -8.46
N SER A 16 -16.85 -21.55 -8.74
CA SER A 16 -15.75 -21.80 -7.81
C SER A 16 -15.99 -20.91 -6.58
N HIS A 17 -16.54 -21.50 -5.52
CA HIS A 17 -16.47 -20.92 -4.19
C HIS A 17 -14.99 -20.90 -3.81
N ALA A 18 -14.33 -19.78 -4.11
CA ALA A 18 -13.03 -19.51 -3.54
C ALA A 18 -13.23 -19.41 -2.03
N TRP A 19 -12.92 -20.49 -1.32
CA TRP A 19 -12.71 -20.44 0.11
C TRP A 19 -11.63 -19.39 0.30
N ALA A 20 -11.94 -18.32 1.03
CA ALA A 20 -10.95 -17.31 1.39
C ALA A 20 -9.85 -18.07 2.14
N ALA A 21 -8.71 -18.27 1.47
CA ALA A 21 -7.56 -18.89 2.09
C ALA A 21 -7.17 -18.00 3.27
N GLU A 22 -7.02 -18.62 4.44
CA GLU A 22 -6.56 -17.91 5.65
C GLU A 22 -5.21 -17.28 5.32
N VAL A 23 -5.18 -15.93 5.21
CA VAL A 23 -3.95 -15.21 4.88
C VAL A 23 -3.05 -15.21 6.11
N SER A 24 -1.95 -15.94 6.02
CA SER A 24 -0.97 -15.96 7.11
C SER A 24 -0.28 -14.59 7.27
N LEU A 25 0.15 -14.27 8.49
CA LEU A 25 0.89 -13.01 8.74
C LEU A 25 2.13 -12.86 7.84
N PRO A 26 2.97 -13.89 7.61
CA PRO A 26 4.08 -13.80 6.67
C PRO A 26 3.65 -13.46 5.24
N ASP A 27 2.57 -14.07 4.75
CA ASP A 27 2.05 -13.80 3.40
C ASP A 27 1.51 -12.38 3.29
N ALA A 28 0.77 -11.90 4.30
CA ALA A 28 0.29 -10.53 4.35
C ALA A 28 1.43 -9.50 4.33
N LEU A 29 2.51 -9.75 5.08
CA LEU A 29 3.70 -8.92 5.10
C LEU A 29 4.41 -8.91 3.74
N ALA A 30 4.57 -10.07 3.10
CA ALA A 30 5.21 -10.19 1.80
C ALA A 30 4.41 -9.48 0.70
N GLN A 31 3.10 -9.70 0.64
CA GLN A 31 2.21 -9.04 -0.32
C GLN A 31 2.15 -7.53 -0.10
N GLY A 32 2.06 -7.08 1.17
CA GLY A 32 2.07 -5.68 1.51
C GLY A 32 3.35 -4.98 1.08
N ALA A 33 4.51 -5.59 1.32
CA ALA A 33 5.81 -5.04 0.91
C ALA A 33 5.95 -4.93 -0.62
N GLN A 34 5.39 -5.88 -1.39
CA GLN A 34 5.46 -5.89 -2.85
C GLN A 34 4.49 -4.92 -3.51
N ASN A 35 3.27 -4.82 -3.00
CA ASN A 35 2.16 -4.13 -3.67
C ASN A 35 1.81 -2.77 -3.08
N SER A 36 2.51 -2.31 -2.03
CA SER A 36 2.20 -1.03 -1.39
C SER A 36 2.62 0.16 -2.24
N PRO A 37 1.68 1.05 -2.66
CA PRO A 37 2.02 2.30 -3.34
C PRO A 37 2.90 3.21 -2.47
N ARG A 38 2.71 3.19 -1.14
CA ARG A 38 3.51 3.96 -0.18
C ARG A 38 4.99 3.56 -0.22
N ILE A 39 5.28 2.27 -0.30
CA ILE A 39 6.66 1.76 -0.41
C ILE A 39 7.24 2.08 -1.79
N SER A 40 6.47 1.91 -2.85
CA SER A 40 6.89 2.25 -4.21
C SER A 40 7.24 3.74 -4.34
N GLN A 41 6.44 4.63 -3.76
CA GLN A 41 6.72 6.06 -3.70
C GLN A 41 8.01 6.36 -2.92
N ALA A 42 8.16 5.80 -1.72
CA ALA A 42 9.35 6.04 -0.89
C ALA A 42 10.64 5.54 -1.59
N ARG A 43 10.56 4.40 -2.28
CA ARG A 43 11.66 3.85 -3.07
C ARG A 43 12.03 4.75 -4.25
N ALA A 44 11.05 5.28 -4.97
CA ALA A 44 11.28 6.22 -6.06
C ALA A 44 11.94 7.53 -5.57
N LEU A 45 11.54 8.04 -4.41
CA LEU A 45 12.16 9.21 -3.79
C LEU A 45 13.61 8.94 -3.37
N ALA A 46 13.90 7.77 -2.83
CA ALA A 46 15.27 7.36 -2.48
C ALA A 46 16.15 7.24 -3.73
N GLN A 47 15.66 6.63 -4.80
CA GLN A 47 16.36 6.56 -6.09
C GLN A 47 16.60 7.94 -6.71
N ALA A 48 15.63 8.84 -6.62
CA ALA A 48 15.78 10.21 -7.10
C ALA A 48 16.83 10.99 -6.31
N ALA A 49 16.88 10.81 -4.98
CA ALA A 49 17.91 11.43 -4.13
C ALA A 49 19.31 10.86 -4.44
N GLU A 50 19.42 9.57 -4.68
CA GLU A 50 20.67 8.93 -5.11
C GLU A 50 21.15 9.47 -6.47
N ALA A 51 20.25 9.65 -7.42
CA ALA A 51 20.58 10.25 -8.71
C ALA A 51 21.06 11.70 -8.56
N ARG A 52 20.42 12.48 -7.68
CA ARG A 52 20.83 13.86 -7.35
C ARG A 52 22.22 13.90 -6.70
N ALA A 53 22.52 12.94 -5.81
CA ALA A 53 23.84 12.85 -5.19
C ALA A 53 24.93 12.55 -6.24
N ARG A 54 24.67 11.68 -7.21
CA ARG A 54 25.58 11.46 -8.36
C ARG A 54 25.74 12.73 -9.19
N GLN A 55 24.65 13.41 -9.53
CA GLN A 55 24.64 14.65 -10.30
C GLN A 55 25.40 15.78 -9.59
N ALA A 56 25.30 15.88 -8.27
CA ALA A 56 26.02 16.86 -7.49
C ALA A 56 27.55 16.77 -7.61
N GLY A 57 28.05 15.56 -7.94
CA GLY A 57 29.48 15.31 -8.18
C GLY A 57 29.96 15.65 -9.60
N VAL A 58 29.05 15.93 -10.53
CA VAL A 58 29.43 16.24 -11.92
C VAL A 58 29.96 17.67 -12.01
N SER A 59 31.07 17.86 -12.74
CA SER A 59 31.58 19.19 -13.09
C SER A 59 30.68 19.84 -14.15
N PRO A 60 30.54 21.17 -14.16
CA PRO A 60 29.84 21.86 -15.23
C PRO A 60 30.42 21.51 -16.61
N ASN A 61 29.55 21.35 -17.61
CA ASN A 61 29.99 21.09 -18.97
C ASN A 61 30.72 22.29 -19.55
N PRO A 62 31.73 22.09 -20.45
CA PRO A 62 32.27 23.15 -21.26
C PRO A 62 31.21 23.65 -22.26
N GLU A 63 31.24 24.95 -22.50
CA GLU A 63 30.35 25.63 -23.44
C GLU A 63 31.19 26.08 -24.66
N ILE A 64 30.73 25.76 -25.87
CA ILE A 64 31.29 26.25 -27.11
C ILE A 64 30.28 27.24 -27.69
N SER A 65 30.74 28.47 -27.96
CA SER A 65 29.93 29.48 -28.62
C SER A 65 30.60 29.90 -29.94
N LEU A 66 29.80 30.09 -30.98
CA LEU A 66 30.18 30.66 -32.26
C LEU A 66 29.35 31.93 -32.45
N GLU A 67 30.03 33.04 -32.57
CA GLU A 67 29.41 34.34 -32.81
C GLU A 67 29.88 34.87 -34.17
N VAL A 68 28.94 35.35 -34.98
CA VAL A 68 29.22 35.94 -36.28
C VAL A 68 28.65 37.34 -36.30
N GLU A 69 29.52 38.33 -36.41
CA GLU A 69 29.15 39.74 -36.35
C GLU A 69 29.46 40.42 -37.71
N ASN A 70 28.91 41.59 -37.95
CA ASN A 70 29.18 42.49 -39.07
C ASN A 70 28.95 41.86 -40.44
N PHE A 71 28.05 40.92 -40.62
CA PHE A 71 27.86 40.18 -41.88
C PHE A 71 26.74 40.71 -42.77
N ALA A 72 25.90 41.67 -42.33
CA ALA A 72 24.71 42.17 -43.06
C ALA A 72 24.37 43.61 -42.69
N GLY A 73 25.30 44.54 -42.74
CA GLY A 73 25.11 45.96 -42.39
C GLY A 73 25.04 46.89 -43.60
N THR A 74 25.10 48.21 -43.32
CA THR A 74 25.22 49.28 -44.35
C THR A 74 26.57 49.99 -44.21
N GLY A 75 27.00 50.68 -45.28
CA GLY A 75 28.28 51.38 -45.30
C GLY A 75 29.45 50.41 -45.24
N PRO A 76 30.43 50.59 -44.29
CA PRO A 76 31.60 49.71 -44.16
C PRO A 76 31.29 48.27 -43.85
N TYR A 77 30.11 47.98 -43.32
CA TYR A 77 29.64 46.66 -42.96
C TYR A 77 28.73 46.00 -44.02
N ARG A 78 28.78 46.53 -45.26
CA ARG A 78 28.04 45.96 -46.40
C ARG A 78 28.67 44.62 -46.83
N ASP A 79 27.83 43.63 -47.06
CA ASP A 79 28.22 42.27 -47.44
C ASP A 79 29.00 41.53 -46.34
N THR A 80 29.78 40.53 -46.71
CA THR A 80 30.57 39.68 -45.79
C THR A 80 32.02 40.13 -45.60
N ARG A 81 32.41 41.32 -46.19
CA ARG A 81 33.83 41.77 -46.15
C ARG A 81 34.32 42.13 -44.76
N SER A 82 33.42 42.60 -43.92
CA SER A 82 33.72 42.98 -42.54
C SER A 82 33.21 41.93 -41.54
N ALA A 83 32.80 40.75 -42.04
CA ALA A 83 32.30 39.69 -41.19
C ALA A 83 33.40 39.18 -40.25
N GLU A 84 33.10 39.16 -38.97
CA GLU A 84 33.98 38.63 -37.93
C GLU A 84 33.31 37.38 -37.36
N THR A 85 34.13 36.33 -37.19
CA THR A 85 33.66 35.05 -36.64
C THR A 85 34.51 34.72 -35.41
N THR A 86 33.87 34.69 -34.27
CA THR A 86 34.52 34.38 -32.98
C THR A 86 34.06 32.99 -32.53
N LEU A 87 34.97 32.08 -32.33
CA LEU A 87 34.79 30.80 -31.69
C LEU A 87 35.34 30.86 -30.26
N ALA A 88 34.47 30.69 -29.25
CA ALA A 88 34.92 30.68 -27.88
C ALA A 88 34.60 29.36 -27.18
N LEU A 89 35.55 28.91 -26.33
CA LEU A 89 35.38 27.76 -25.43
C LEU A 89 35.42 28.28 -24.00
N SER A 90 34.35 28.05 -23.25
CA SER A 90 34.23 28.44 -21.85
C SER A 90 34.09 27.20 -20.96
N GLN A 91 34.88 27.15 -19.90
CA GLN A 91 34.76 26.09 -18.88
C GLN A 91 34.67 26.71 -17.47
N ARG A 92 33.58 26.46 -16.80
CA ARG A 92 33.41 26.89 -15.40
C ARG A 92 34.20 25.99 -14.46
N ILE A 93 35.17 26.57 -13.75
CA ILE A 93 35.97 25.87 -12.74
C ILE A 93 35.45 26.25 -11.35
N GLU A 94 35.08 25.26 -10.56
CA GLU A 94 34.61 25.47 -9.18
C GLU A 94 35.78 25.42 -8.20
N LEU A 95 36.07 26.54 -7.57
CA LEU A 95 37.16 26.71 -6.57
C LEU A 95 36.56 26.78 -5.16
N GLY A 96 37.44 26.66 -4.14
CA GLY A 96 37.08 26.89 -2.73
C GLY A 96 36.17 25.82 -2.12
N GLY A 97 36.25 24.57 -2.58
CA GLY A 97 35.48 23.45 -1.99
C GLY A 97 33.98 23.43 -2.32
N LYS A 98 33.50 24.28 -3.24
CA LYS A 98 32.05 24.36 -3.59
C LYS A 98 31.47 23.02 -4.03
N ARG A 99 32.22 22.28 -4.85
CA ARG A 99 31.79 20.94 -5.31
C ARG A 99 31.68 19.96 -4.15
N SER A 100 32.67 19.91 -3.26
CA SER A 100 32.65 19.00 -2.10
C SER A 100 31.52 19.32 -1.15
N ALA A 101 31.24 20.60 -0.89
CA ALA A 101 30.10 21.04 -0.07
C ALA A 101 28.77 20.62 -0.72
N ARG A 102 28.59 20.82 -2.04
CA ARG A 102 27.40 20.39 -2.77
C ARG A 102 27.20 18.86 -2.70
N VAL A 103 28.27 18.09 -2.87
CA VAL A 103 28.23 16.62 -2.75
C VAL A 103 27.86 16.20 -1.31
N ALA A 104 28.41 16.85 -0.29
CA ALA A 104 28.11 16.55 1.10
C ALA A 104 26.61 16.76 1.41
N VAL A 105 26.03 17.89 0.97
CA VAL A 105 24.59 18.16 1.12
C VAL A 105 23.76 17.09 0.42
N ALA A 106 24.04 16.83 -0.84
CA ALA A 106 23.28 15.84 -1.61
C ALA A 106 23.41 14.40 -1.06
N SER A 107 24.58 14.07 -0.47
CA SER A 107 24.78 12.79 0.22
C SER A 107 23.93 12.69 1.48
N SER A 108 23.85 13.76 2.27
CA SER A 108 22.98 13.80 3.46
C SER A 108 21.50 13.69 3.09
N GLU A 109 21.06 14.33 2.00
CA GLU A 109 19.69 14.21 1.48
C GLU A 109 19.38 12.78 1.01
N ARG A 110 20.34 12.11 0.35
CA ARG A 110 20.21 10.70 -0.01
C ARG A 110 20.05 9.81 1.22
N ASP A 111 20.88 10.02 2.24
CA ASP A 111 20.84 9.22 3.47
C ASP A 111 19.51 9.42 4.21
N PHE A 112 19.00 10.64 4.24
CA PHE A 112 17.68 10.96 4.78
C PHE A 112 16.56 10.25 4.00
N ALA A 113 16.63 10.22 2.66
CA ALA A 113 15.63 9.55 1.82
C ALA A 113 15.66 8.03 2.03
N LEU A 114 16.85 7.43 2.20
CA LEU A 114 16.99 6.00 2.52
C LEU A 114 16.42 5.65 3.91
N LEU A 115 16.64 6.50 4.91
CA LEU A 115 16.04 6.32 6.24
C LEU A 115 14.51 6.46 6.18
N SER A 116 14.01 7.38 5.37
CA SER A 116 12.57 7.57 5.16
C SER A 116 11.92 6.34 4.51
N LEU A 117 12.60 5.69 3.56
CA LEU A 117 12.16 4.41 2.98
C LEU A 117 12.08 3.32 4.06
N ARG A 118 13.14 3.13 4.85
CA ARG A 118 13.16 2.13 5.93
C ARG A 118 12.05 2.37 6.95
N ARG A 119 11.79 3.64 7.28
CA ARG A 119 10.68 4.01 8.17
C ARG A 119 9.32 3.63 7.56
N ALA A 120 9.10 3.93 6.27
CA ALA A 120 7.87 3.55 5.59
C ALA A 120 7.65 2.03 5.57
N GLU A 121 8.71 1.25 5.38
CA GLU A 121 8.67 -0.22 5.43
C GLU A 121 8.33 -0.73 6.84
N ALA A 122 8.94 -0.16 7.89
CA ALA A 122 8.66 -0.52 9.27
C ALA A 122 7.23 -0.15 9.70
N ASP A 123 6.76 1.03 9.31
CA ASP A 123 5.39 1.49 9.57
C ASP A 123 4.36 0.57 8.90
N LEU A 124 4.56 0.22 7.63
CA LEU A 124 3.69 -0.73 6.92
C LEU A 124 3.66 -2.09 7.61
N ALA A 125 4.83 -2.62 7.99
CA ALA A 125 4.91 -3.91 8.67
C ALA A 125 4.20 -3.88 10.04
N ARG A 126 4.27 -2.77 10.77
CA ARG A 126 3.50 -2.56 12.00
C ARG A 126 2.01 -2.56 11.72
N ASP A 127 1.56 -1.78 10.74
CA ASP A 127 0.14 -1.63 10.42
C ASP A 127 -0.48 -2.98 10.01
N ILE A 128 0.24 -3.79 9.23
CA ILE A 128 -0.18 -5.14 8.85
C ILE A 128 -0.26 -6.06 10.10
N ARG A 129 0.72 -6.01 11.01
CA ARG A 129 0.69 -6.83 12.24
C ARG A 129 -0.47 -6.45 13.13
N VAL A 130 -0.75 -5.16 13.29
CA VAL A 130 -1.89 -4.68 14.09
C VAL A 130 -3.20 -5.15 13.47
N GLY A 131 -3.41 -4.90 12.17
CA GLY A 131 -4.63 -5.34 11.49
C GLY A 131 -4.83 -6.86 11.52
N HIS A 132 -3.76 -7.64 11.37
CA HIS A 132 -3.84 -9.11 11.48
C HIS A 132 -4.21 -9.56 12.90
N ALA A 133 -3.65 -8.91 13.94
CA ALA A 133 -3.99 -9.23 15.33
C ALA A 133 -5.45 -8.85 15.65
N GLU A 134 -5.93 -7.72 15.13
CA GLU A 134 -7.34 -7.29 15.26
C GLU A 134 -8.28 -8.27 14.58
N LEU A 135 -7.95 -8.75 13.38
CA LEU A 135 -8.71 -9.77 12.67
C LEU A 135 -8.80 -11.05 13.50
N ARG A 136 -7.66 -11.58 13.98
CA ARG A 136 -7.64 -12.78 14.82
C ARG A 136 -8.49 -12.62 16.09
N ALA A 137 -8.37 -11.48 16.76
CA ALA A 137 -9.18 -11.20 17.95
C ALA A 137 -10.69 -11.09 17.64
N ALA A 138 -11.06 -10.62 16.44
CA ALA A 138 -12.46 -10.60 16.02
C ALA A 138 -12.99 -12.01 15.72
N GLU A 139 -12.18 -12.85 15.06
CA GLU A 139 -12.50 -14.27 14.81
C GLU A 139 -12.70 -15.04 16.11
N ASP A 140 -11.78 -14.90 17.07
CA ASP A 140 -11.87 -15.55 18.39
C ASP A 140 -13.12 -15.10 19.16
N ARG A 141 -13.44 -13.79 19.12
CA ARG A 141 -14.68 -13.29 19.70
C ARG A 141 -15.92 -13.88 19.04
N ALA A 142 -15.91 -14.06 17.73
CA ALA A 142 -17.04 -14.66 17.02
C ALA A 142 -17.20 -16.15 17.37
N VAL A 143 -16.12 -16.90 17.55
CA VAL A 143 -16.15 -18.29 18.02
C VAL A 143 -16.72 -18.35 19.43
N LEU A 144 -16.20 -17.56 20.37
CA LEU A 144 -16.65 -17.51 21.75
C LEU A 144 -18.14 -17.13 21.86
N ALA A 145 -18.59 -16.17 21.06
CA ALA A 145 -20.01 -15.78 21.05
C ALA A 145 -20.91 -16.92 20.56
N ARG A 146 -20.49 -17.71 19.57
CA ARG A 146 -21.22 -18.89 19.10
C ARG A 146 -21.33 -19.97 20.20
N ASP A 147 -20.20 -20.24 20.87
CA ASP A 147 -20.15 -21.23 21.95
C ASP A 147 -21.05 -20.83 23.12
N ASN A 148 -21.02 -19.56 23.50
CA ASN A 148 -21.90 -19.03 24.56
C ASN A 148 -23.39 -19.15 24.22
N VAL A 149 -23.78 -18.86 22.96
CA VAL A 149 -25.15 -19.11 22.49
C VAL A 149 -25.49 -20.58 22.55
N GLY A 150 -24.57 -21.46 22.15
CA GLY A 150 -24.77 -22.92 22.25
C GLY A 150 -25.04 -23.38 23.67
N GLN A 151 -24.20 -22.96 24.61
CA GLN A 151 -24.35 -23.30 26.03
C GLN A 151 -25.67 -22.73 26.63
N ALA A 152 -25.99 -21.47 26.33
CA ALA A 152 -27.24 -20.85 26.82
C ALA A 152 -28.47 -21.56 26.26
N ARG A 153 -28.42 -22.06 25.02
CA ARG A 153 -29.49 -22.83 24.37
C ARG A 153 -29.71 -24.18 25.06
N GLU A 154 -28.64 -24.89 25.38
CA GLU A 154 -28.72 -26.15 26.12
C GLU A 154 -29.26 -25.93 27.58
N LEU A 155 -28.82 -24.84 28.24
CA LEU A 155 -29.32 -24.47 29.57
C LEU A 155 -30.84 -24.18 29.52
N ALA A 156 -31.29 -23.41 28.53
CA ALA A 156 -32.70 -23.08 28.36
C ALA A 156 -33.55 -24.35 28.09
N ARG A 157 -33.04 -25.27 27.24
CA ARG A 157 -33.68 -26.55 26.96
C ARG A 157 -33.82 -27.41 28.23
N THR A 158 -32.74 -27.53 29.00
CA THR A 158 -32.72 -28.31 30.24
C THR A 158 -33.67 -27.71 31.27
N ALA A 159 -33.65 -26.38 31.47
CA ALA A 159 -34.55 -25.69 32.39
C ALA A 159 -36.03 -25.93 32.03
N ARG A 160 -36.37 -25.86 30.74
CA ARG A 160 -37.70 -26.13 30.23
C ARG A 160 -38.15 -27.56 30.58
N LEU A 161 -37.34 -28.56 30.28
CA LEU A 161 -37.66 -29.96 30.60
C LEU A 161 -37.89 -30.20 32.08
N LEU A 162 -37.10 -29.57 32.97
CA LEU A 162 -37.25 -29.72 34.42
C LEU A 162 -38.53 -29.05 34.92
N VAL A 163 -38.94 -27.92 34.35
CA VAL A 163 -40.21 -27.26 34.65
C VAL A 163 -41.41 -28.09 34.17
N ASP A 164 -41.33 -28.63 32.95
CA ASP A 164 -42.41 -29.45 32.34
C ASP A 164 -42.69 -30.71 33.15
N VAL A 165 -41.69 -31.31 33.81
CA VAL A 165 -41.83 -32.47 34.69
C VAL A 165 -42.07 -32.09 36.15
N GLY A 166 -42.27 -30.81 36.46
CA GLY A 166 -42.58 -30.32 37.81
C GLY A 166 -41.41 -30.35 38.82
N ARG A 167 -40.16 -30.48 38.33
CA ARG A 167 -38.96 -30.56 39.18
C ARG A 167 -38.28 -29.23 39.45
N ASP A 168 -38.65 -28.16 38.68
CA ASP A 168 -38.13 -26.82 38.85
C ASP A 168 -39.25 -25.76 38.75
N PRO A 169 -39.10 -24.61 39.41
CA PRO A 169 -40.07 -23.51 39.31
C PRO A 169 -39.99 -22.82 37.92
N PRO A 170 -41.14 -22.31 37.39
CA PRO A 170 -41.20 -21.62 36.08
C PRO A 170 -40.22 -20.45 35.92
N LEU A 171 -39.88 -19.78 37.03
CA LEU A 171 -38.91 -18.68 37.04
C LEU A 171 -37.54 -19.10 36.52
N ARG A 172 -37.15 -20.37 36.71
CA ARG A 172 -35.85 -20.87 36.23
C ARG A 172 -35.80 -20.94 34.70
N GLN A 173 -36.87 -21.35 34.05
CA GLN A 173 -37.01 -21.34 32.61
C GLN A 173 -36.92 -19.91 32.07
N LEU A 174 -37.67 -18.95 32.63
CA LEU A 174 -37.65 -17.55 32.21
C LEU A 174 -36.26 -16.93 32.29
N ARG A 175 -35.50 -17.23 33.34
CA ARG A 175 -34.12 -16.78 33.50
C ARG A 175 -33.18 -17.37 32.41
N ALA A 176 -33.32 -18.64 32.10
CA ALA A 176 -32.50 -19.29 31.09
C ALA A 176 -32.85 -18.79 29.67
N GLU A 177 -34.12 -18.54 29.38
CA GLU A 177 -34.55 -17.95 28.10
C GLU A 177 -34.08 -16.49 27.97
N ALA A 178 -34.13 -15.69 29.03
CA ALA A 178 -33.58 -14.33 29.03
C ALA A 178 -32.06 -14.31 28.80
N LEU A 179 -31.33 -15.26 29.39
CA LEU A 179 -29.88 -15.41 29.16
C LEU A 179 -29.57 -15.78 27.72
N LEU A 180 -30.34 -16.71 27.13
CA LEU A 180 -30.22 -17.06 25.72
C LEU A 180 -30.46 -15.85 24.80
N ALA A 181 -31.53 -15.08 25.06
CA ALA A 181 -31.84 -13.87 24.29
C ALA A 181 -30.69 -12.83 24.33
N LEU A 182 -30.07 -12.66 25.51
CA LEU A 182 -28.91 -11.78 25.70
C LEU A 182 -27.71 -12.25 24.83
N HIS A 183 -27.38 -13.54 24.88
CA HIS A 183 -26.26 -14.08 24.12
C HIS A 183 -26.51 -14.03 22.61
N ASP A 184 -27.74 -14.26 22.15
CA ASP A 184 -28.14 -14.09 20.76
C ASP A 184 -28.01 -12.61 20.30
N GLN A 185 -28.28 -11.66 21.16
CA GLN A 185 -28.06 -10.24 20.85
C GLN A 185 -26.56 -9.90 20.72
N VAL A 186 -25.73 -10.38 21.64
CA VAL A 186 -24.27 -10.22 21.57
C VAL A 186 -23.71 -10.85 20.30
N MET A 187 -24.19 -12.05 19.94
CA MET A 187 -23.77 -12.72 18.69
C MET A 187 -24.12 -11.89 17.45
N ARG A 188 -25.29 -11.24 17.42
CA ARG A 188 -25.67 -10.35 16.31
C ARG A 188 -24.78 -9.13 16.23
N SER A 189 -24.43 -8.51 17.36
CA SER A 189 -23.53 -7.35 17.39
C SER A 189 -22.11 -7.68 16.92
N VAL A 190 -21.59 -8.86 17.30
CA VAL A 190 -20.27 -9.34 16.84
C VAL A 190 -20.22 -9.60 15.33
N ARG A 191 -21.35 -9.92 14.69
CA ARG A 191 -21.43 -10.12 13.23
C ARG A 191 -21.60 -8.83 12.44
N ALA A 192 -22.04 -7.77 13.09
CA ALA A 192 -22.35 -6.48 12.46
C ALA A 192 -21.18 -5.48 12.51
N GLY A 193 -20.18 -5.72 13.35
CA GLY A 193 -18.97 -4.90 13.48
C GLY A 193 -17.77 -5.54 12.83
#